data_2531913a763e6fe8ca97e46ccd963a95
#
_entry.id   2531913a763e6fe8ca97e46ccd963a95
#
_cell.length_a   1.000
_cell.length_b   1.000
_cell.length_c   1.000
_cell.angle_alpha   90.00
_cell.angle_beta   90.00
_cell.angle_gamma   90.00
#
_symmetry.space_group_name_H-M   'P 1'
#
loop_
_entity.id
_entity.type
_entity.pdbx_description
1 polymer ?
#
loop_
_entity_poly.entity_id
_entity_poly.type
_entity_poly.pdbx_seq_one_letter_code
_entity_poly.pdbx_strand_id
1 'polypeptide(L)'
;AVVAVCVCLNFTLSALAANSDTAYAVMYAVSPVLAQHFVPVNQTCDDNGIRMEVESASISGDTAQAYVTLRDMDKKGRIDETTDLMDSYSILTAQDTASGCSFISYDKEMQTARFYITIQSMNGKDLTKDKVTFTLAKFLSGKQELENYVVPHALDAALKTPQTIKKEINGGGGDDAGLFEGEHTVLRPDENNPMLQEISGIDFTGVGYIGGKLHVQMAMRDFLETDNHADVWLTDANGAKIETDYS
;
A
#
# COMPACT_ATOMS: atom_id res chain seq x y z
N ALA A 1 0.99 -13.95 3.15
CA ALA A 1 2.27 -14.37 3.77
C ALA A 1 3.27 -13.22 3.64
N VAL A 2 3.87 -12.80 4.73
CA VAL A 2 4.92 -11.78 4.74
C VAL A 2 6.27 -12.46 4.52
N VAL A 3 7.01 -12.02 3.51
CA VAL A 3 8.37 -12.48 3.24
C VAL A 3 9.31 -11.30 3.43
N ALA A 4 10.23 -11.38 4.39
CA ALA A 4 11.27 -10.36 4.55
C ALA A 4 12.35 -10.56 3.48
N VAL A 5 12.54 -9.56 2.63
CA VAL A 5 13.55 -9.52 1.59
C VAL A 5 14.31 -8.21 1.72
N CYS A 6 15.57 -8.29 2.09
CA CYS A 6 16.42 -7.11 2.19
C CYS A 6 17.26 -6.98 0.92
N VAL A 7 16.79 -6.21 -0.05
CA VAL A 7 17.40 -6.09 -1.38
C VAL A 7 17.74 -4.63 -1.67
N CYS A 8 18.98 -4.37 -2.04
CA CYS A 8 19.45 -3.04 -2.42
C CYS A 8 19.87 -3.04 -3.88
N LEU A 9 19.20 -2.26 -4.71
CA LEU A 9 19.59 -2.01 -6.08
C LEU A 9 20.04 -0.56 -6.24
N ASN A 10 21.23 -0.41 -6.82
CA ASN A 10 21.79 0.91 -7.13
C ASN A 10 21.86 1.04 -8.64
N PHE A 11 21.24 2.04 -9.19
CA PHE A 11 21.38 2.34 -10.61
C PHE A 11 21.76 3.81 -10.83
N THR A 12 22.65 4.00 -11.78
CA THR A 12 22.99 5.32 -12.32
C THR A 12 22.66 5.28 -13.81
N LEU A 13 21.99 6.27 -14.31
CA LEU A 13 21.55 6.33 -15.71
C LEU A 13 22.65 6.70 -16.70
N SER A 14 23.89 6.87 -16.25
CA SER A 14 25.02 7.04 -17.15
C SER A 14 25.39 5.71 -17.79
N ALA A 15 24.80 5.45 -18.97
CA ALA A 15 25.23 4.49 -20.00
C ALA A 15 25.22 3.00 -19.60
N LEU A 16 24.12 2.34 -19.86
CA LEU A 16 24.15 0.91 -20.24
C LEU A 16 23.09 0.66 -21.30
N ALA A 17 23.50 0.80 -22.55
CA ALA A 17 22.80 0.19 -23.67
C ALA A 17 23.00 -1.31 -23.58
N ALA A 18 22.10 -2.02 -22.93
CA ALA A 18 22.05 -3.46 -22.97
C ALA A 18 20.70 -3.89 -23.57
N ASN A 19 20.77 -4.64 -24.66
CA ASN A 19 19.64 -5.16 -25.42
C ASN A 19 18.72 -6.01 -24.53
N SER A 20 17.52 -5.53 -24.28
CA SER A 20 16.40 -6.34 -23.81
C SER A 20 15.16 -5.98 -24.64
N ASP A 21 15.00 -6.66 -25.77
CA ASP A 21 13.86 -6.50 -26.67
C ASP A 21 12.52 -6.80 -25.99
N THR A 22 12.54 -7.63 -24.94
CA THR A 22 11.33 -8.09 -24.25
C THR A 22 10.76 -7.02 -23.30
N ALA A 23 11.61 -6.36 -22.51
CA ALA A 23 11.18 -5.29 -21.60
C ALA A 23 10.65 -4.08 -22.39
N TYR A 24 11.31 -3.74 -23.49
CA TYR A 24 10.88 -2.68 -24.39
C TYR A 24 9.52 -2.99 -25.05
N ALA A 25 9.31 -4.23 -25.50
CA ALA A 25 8.06 -4.67 -26.12
C ALA A 25 6.87 -4.57 -25.15
N VAL A 26 7.06 -4.93 -23.89
CA VAL A 26 6.01 -4.81 -22.86
C VAL A 26 5.70 -3.35 -22.55
N MET A 27 6.71 -2.50 -22.40
CA MET A 27 6.50 -1.06 -22.18
C MET A 27 5.80 -0.41 -23.38
N TYR A 28 6.19 -0.79 -24.58
CA TYR A 28 5.58 -0.30 -25.83
C TYR A 28 4.11 -0.70 -25.93
N ALA A 29 3.75 -1.87 -25.43
CA ALA A 29 2.36 -2.33 -25.39
C ALA A 29 1.50 -1.54 -24.40
N VAL A 30 2.11 -1.05 -23.29
CA VAL A 30 1.41 -0.25 -22.27
C VAL A 30 1.33 1.22 -22.68
N SER A 31 2.41 1.81 -23.15
CA SER A 31 2.45 3.19 -23.65
C SER A 31 3.62 3.40 -24.61
N PRO A 32 3.36 3.47 -25.93
CA PRO A 32 4.40 3.68 -26.94
C PRO A 32 5.17 5.00 -26.74
N VAL A 33 4.52 6.03 -26.24
CA VAL A 33 5.14 7.35 -26.03
C VAL A 33 6.11 7.32 -24.85
N LEU A 34 5.77 6.63 -23.78
CA LEU A 34 6.65 6.48 -22.62
C LEU A 34 7.83 5.56 -22.90
N ALA A 35 7.63 4.48 -23.65
CA ALA A 35 8.68 3.53 -23.98
C ALA A 35 9.91 4.16 -24.68
N GLN A 36 9.70 5.24 -25.43
CA GLN A 36 10.78 5.94 -26.14
C GLN A 36 11.77 6.67 -25.21
N HIS A 37 11.39 6.91 -23.97
CA HIS A 37 12.21 7.63 -22.99
C HIS A 37 12.92 6.73 -21.98
N PHE A 38 12.55 5.45 -21.92
CA PHE A 38 13.14 4.50 -20.99
C PHE A 38 14.39 3.83 -21.54
N VAL A 39 15.42 3.75 -20.71
CA VAL A 39 16.67 3.05 -21.00
C VAL A 39 16.69 1.72 -20.23
N PRO A 40 16.97 0.59 -20.87
CA PRO A 40 17.16 -0.67 -20.17
C PRO A 40 18.28 -0.58 -19.12
N VAL A 41 18.01 -1.06 -17.94
CA VAL A 41 18.97 -1.07 -16.81
C VAL A 41 19.43 -2.48 -16.50
N ASN A 42 18.50 -3.43 -16.44
CA ASN A 42 18.73 -4.87 -16.22
C ASN A 42 19.64 -5.18 -15.00
N GLN A 43 19.50 -4.40 -13.93
CA GLN A 43 20.20 -4.67 -12.67
C GLN A 43 19.35 -5.58 -11.80
N THR A 44 19.96 -6.66 -11.32
CA THR A 44 19.27 -7.65 -10.50
C THR A 44 19.91 -7.83 -9.14
N CYS A 45 19.10 -8.23 -8.18
CA CYS A 45 19.51 -8.64 -6.85
C CYS A 45 18.64 -9.80 -6.40
N ASP A 46 19.26 -10.81 -5.81
CA ASP A 46 18.57 -12.02 -5.34
C ASP A 46 18.70 -12.14 -3.82
N ASP A 47 17.56 -12.39 -3.15
CA ASP A 47 17.55 -12.74 -1.73
C ASP A 47 16.42 -13.72 -1.43
N ASN A 48 16.68 -14.75 -0.64
CA ASN A 48 15.73 -15.77 -0.22
C ASN A 48 14.89 -16.39 -1.37
N GLY A 49 15.49 -16.51 -2.57
CA GLY A 49 14.82 -17.04 -3.76
C GLY A 49 13.84 -16.06 -4.42
N ILE A 50 13.84 -14.81 -4.00
CA ILE A 50 13.19 -13.70 -4.71
C ILE A 50 14.23 -12.92 -5.48
N ARG A 51 13.99 -12.71 -6.76
CA ARG A 51 14.78 -11.80 -7.58
C ARG A 51 14.05 -10.49 -7.73
N MET A 52 14.72 -9.41 -7.43
CA MET A 52 14.31 -8.06 -7.80
C MET A 52 15.16 -7.59 -8.98
N GLU A 53 14.53 -6.95 -9.96
CA GLU A 53 15.21 -6.44 -11.14
C GLU A 53 14.67 -5.03 -11.47
N VAL A 54 15.59 -4.09 -11.70
CA VAL A 54 15.26 -2.84 -12.38
C VAL A 54 15.36 -3.08 -13.88
N GLU A 55 14.22 -3.25 -14.54
CA GLU A 55 14.18 -3.54 -15.98
C GLU A 55 14.62 -2.34 -16.81
N SER A 56 14.06 -1.18 -16.48
CA SER A 56 14.32 0.06 -17.21
C SER A 56 14.05 1.28 -16.35
N ALA A 57 14.67 2.38 -16.71
CA ALA A 57 14.49 3.65 -16.04
C ALA A 57 14.57 4.84 -17.01
N SER A 58 13.97 5.94 -16.60
CA SER A 58 14.03 7.24 -17.31
C SER A 58 14.25 8.34 -16.29
N ILE A 59 15.11 9.31 -16.63
CA ILE A 59 15.22 10.56 -15.87
C ILE A 59 15.08 11.74 -16.84
N SER A 60 14.25 12.69 -16.44
CA SER A 60 14.04 13.92 -17.18
C SER A 60 13.91 15.08 -16.20
N GLY A 61 14.97 15.90 -16.10
CA GLY A 61 15.00 17.02 -15.17
C GLY A 61 14.86 16.57 -13.71
N ASP A 62 13.83 17.01 -13.05
CA ASP A 62 13.52 16.75 -11.64
C ASP A 62 12.72 15.45 -11.39
N THR A 63 12.46 14.68 -12.43
CA THR A 63 11.63 13.47 -12.35
C THR A 63 12.40 12.26 -12.83
N ALA A 64 12.35 11.17 -12.05
CA ALA A 64 12.84 9.85 -12.44
C ALA A 64 11.71 8.82 -12.35
N GLN A 65 11.77 7.82 -13.23
CA GLN A 65 10.79 6.75 -13.33
C GLN A 65 11.51 5.44 -13.56
N ALA A 66 10.99 4.34 -13.00
CA ALA A 66 11.57 3.01 -13.21
C ALA A 66 10.49 1.93 -13.23
N TYR A 67 10.75 0.87 -13.99
CA TYR A 67 10.04 -0.39 -13.88
C TYR A 67 10.89 -1.38 -13.09
N VAL A 68 10.30 -1.92 -12.04
CA VAL A 68 10.92 -2.91 -11.15
C VAL A 68 10.07 -4.17 -11.15
N THR A 69 10.71 -5.33 -11.20
CA THR A 69 10.02 -6.60 -11.05
C THR A 69 10.50 -7.35 -9.82
N LEU A 70 9.56 -8.10 -9.24
CA LEU A 70 9.83 -9.13 -8.25
C LEU A 70 9.47 -10.48 -8.84
N ARG A 71 10.37 -11.44 -8.76
CA ARG A 71 10.15 -12.79 -9.29
C ARG A 71 10.45 -13.85 -8.23
N ASP A 72 9.52 -14.80 -8.08
CA ASP A 72 9.75 -16.00 -7.27
C ASP A 72 10.53 -17.04 -8.06
N MET A 73 11.83 -17.09 -7.84
CA MET A 73 12.75 -17.98 -8.52
C MET A 73 12.54 -19.45 -8.15
N ASP A 74 12.04 -19.69 -6.94
CA ASP A 74 11.77 -21.03 -6.41
C ASP A 74 10.40 -21.57 -6.84
N LYS A 75 9.57 -20.73 -7.45
CA LYS A 75 8.18 -21.05 -7.86
C LYS A 75 7.32 -21.56 -6.70
N LYS A 76 7.47 -20.96 -5.52
CA LYS A 76 6.71 -21.32 -4.30
C LYS A 76 5.36 -20.61 -4.19
N GLY A 77 5.00 -19.78 -5.18
CA GLY A 77 3.76 -19.01 -5.17
C GLY A 77 3.74 -17.88 -4.14
N ARG A 78 4.92 -17.31 -3.83
CA ARG A 78 5.03 -16.19 -2.87
C ARG A 78 4.68 -14.85 -3.50
N ILE A 79 4.61 -14.79 -4.82
CA ILE A 79 4.24 -13.60 -5.61
C ILE A 79 3.01 -13.95 -6.43
N ASP A 80 2.02 -13.07 -6.41
CA ASP A 80 0.76 -13.19 -7.12
C ASP A 80 0.24 -11.83 -7.59
N GLU A 81 -0.96 -11.80 -8.16
CA GLU A 81 -1.63 -10.60 -8.64
C GLU A 81 -1.99 -9.59 -7.55
N THR A 82 -1.91 -9.99 -6.29
CA THR A 82 -2.20 -9.14 -5.12
C THR A 82 -0.93 -8.68 -4.41
N THR A 83 0.24 -8.95 -4.99
CA THR A 83 1.51 -8.59 -4.37
C THR A 83 1.61 -7.09 -4.14
N ASP A 84 1.88 -6.71 -2.89
CA ASP A 84 1.98 -5.35 -2.42
C ASP A 84 3.30 -5.12 -1.69
N LEU A 85 3.96 -4.01 -1.95
CA LEU A 85 5.22 -3.66 -1.28
C LEU A 85 5.00 -3.07 0.12
N MET A 86 3.76 -2.80 0.51
CA MET A 86 3.33 -2.39 1.84
C MET A 86 4.19 -1.24 2.42
N ASP A 87 4.52 -0.24 1.59
CA ASP A 87 5.43 0.86 1.98
C ASP A 87 6.74 0.41 2.65
N SER A 88 7.12 -0.87 2.48
CA SER A 88 8.36 -1.45 3.01
C SER A 88 9.54 -1.29 2.07
N TYR A 89 9.41 -0.45 1.07
CA TYR A 89 10.46 -0.02 0.18
C TYR A 89 11.01 1.34 0.59
N SER A 90 12.24 1.62 0.21
CA SER A 90 12.76 2.98 0.25
C SER A 90 13.51 3.33 -1.03
N ILE A 91 13.41 4.59 -1.40
CA ILE A 91 14.04 5.17 -2.57
C ILE A 91 14.94 6.29 -2.08
N LEU A 92 16.25 6.07 -2.19
CA LEU A 92 17.26 7.02 -1.71
C LEU A 92 17.92 7.70 -2.89
N THR A 93 17.95 9.01 -2.84
CA THR A 93 18.66 9.89 -3.77
C THR A 93 19.54 10.86 -2.99
N ALA A 94 20.34 11.67 -3.68
CA ALA A 94 21.09 12.75 -3.05
C ALA A 94 20.24 14.00 -2.75
N GLN A 95 18.98 14.00 -3.20
CA GLN A 95 18.04 15.10 -3.06
C GLN A 95 16.84 14.69 -2.19
N ASP A 96 16.11 15.67 -1.66
CA ASP A 96 14.80 15.44 -1.06
C ASP A 96 13.80 15.15 -2.19
N THR A 97 13.20 13.97 -2.15
CA THR A 97 12.30 13.48 -3.18
C THR A 97 10.98 12.97 -2.60
N ALA A 98 9.89 13.22 -3.33
CA ALA A 98 8.66 12.47 -3.20
C ALA A 98 8.73 11.25 -4.12
N SER A 99 8.25 10.10 -3.67
CA SER A 99 8.26 8.89 -4.47
C SER A 99 6.97 8.10 -4.28
N GLY A 100 6.61 7.32 -5.30
CA GLY A 100 5.48 6.42 -5.27
C GLY A 100 5.81 5.12 -5.97
N CYS A 101 5.10 4.06 -5.61
CA CYS A 101 5.19 2.76 -6.23
C CYS A 101 3.79 2.24 -6.52
N SER A 102 3.55 1.77 -7.75
CA SER A 102 2.27 1.24 -8.19
C SER A 102 2.43 -0.15 -8.79
N PHE A 103 1.59 -1.09 -8.41
CA PHE A 103 1.49 -2.39 -9.07
C PHE A 103 0.97 -2.22 -10.51
N ILE A 104 1.60 -2.91 -11.47
CA ILE A 104 1.24 -2.82 -12.89
C ILE A 104 0.65 -4.12 -13.41
N SER A 105 1.34 -5.24 -13.17
CA SER A 105 0.93 -6.53 -13.73
C SER A 105 1.58 -7.70 -13.02
N TYR A 106 0.99 -8.88 -13.21
CA TYR A 106 1.52 -10.14 -12.74
C TYR A 106 1.57 -11.15 -13.89
N ASP A 107 2.73 -11.75 -14.08
CA ASP A 107 2.93 -12.88 -14.97
C ASP A 107 2.91 -14.19 -14.17
N LYS A 108 1.84 -14.97 -14.33
CA LYS A 108 1.62 -16.22 -13.61
C LYS A 108 2.61 -17.33 -13.98
N GLU A 109 3.04 -17.38 -15.22
CA GLU A 109 3.97 -18.42 -15.69
C GLU A 109 5.38 -18.20 -15.12
N MET A 110 5.78 -16.93 -15.12
CA MET A 110 7.08 -16.52 -14.61
C MET A 110 7.06 -16.23 -13.10
N GLN A 111 5.88 -16.18 -12.47
CA GLN A 111 5.66 -15.74 -11.09
C GLN A 111 6.35 -14.40 -10.80
N THR A 112 6.06 -13.42 -11.67
CA THR A 112 6.71 -12.12 -11.67
C THR A 112 5.68 -11.00 -11.55
N ALA A 113 5.77 -10.21 -10.51
CA ALA A 113 5.02 -8.96 -10.36
C ALA A 113 5.86 -7.79 -10.85
N ARG A 114 5.24 -6.84 -11.55
CA ARG A 114 5.87 -5.62 -12.07
C ARG A 114 5.28 -4.40 -11.40
N PHE A 115 6.16 -3.48 -11.04
CA PHE A 115 5.85 -2.22 -10.39
C PHE A 115 6.40 -1.04 -11.19
N TYR A 116 5.67 0.07 -11.13
CA TYR A 116 6.10 1.35 -11.66
C TYR A 116 6.43 2.29 -10.50
N ILE A 117 7.63 2.83 -10.54
CA ILE A 117 8.16 3.72 -9.52
C ILE A 117 8.30 5.11 -10.10
N THR A 118 7.83 6.11 -9.37
CA THR A 118 8.02 7.53 -9.67
C THR A 118 8.81 8.20 -8.57
N ILE A 119 9.69 9.10 -8.94
CA ILE A 119 10.53 9.87 -8.04
C ILE A 119 10.54 11.31 -8.54
N GLN A 120 10.18 12.26 -7.70
CA GLN A 120 10.18 13.67 -8.03
C GLN A 120 10.96 14.47 -6.99
N SER A 121 11.88 15.32 -7.44
CA SER A 121 12.60 16.24 -6.56
C SER A 121 11.65 17.28 -5.99
N MET A 122 11.59 17.40 -4.67
CA MET A 122 10.70 18.35 -3.99
C MET A 122 11.13 19.80 -4.15
N ASN A 123 12.37 20.04 -4.54
CA ASN A 123 12.93 21.38 -4.72
C ASN A 123 13.24 21.71 -6.19
N GLY A 124 12.76 20.88 -7.15
CA GLY A 124 12.93 21.08 -8.59
C GLY A 124 14.37 20.88 -9.09
N LYS A 125 15.25 20.27 -8.28
CA LYS A 125 16.62 19.99 -8.70
C LYS A 125 16.68 18.84 -9.69
N ASP A 126 17.61 18.95 -10.61
CA ASP A 126 17.87 17.97 -11.66
C ASP A 126 18.43 16.66 -11.07
N LEU A 127 17.75 15.56 -11.35
CA LEU A 127 18.12 14.20 -10.92
C LEU A 127 19.00 13.46 -11.93
N THR A 128 19.31 14.01 -13.08
CA THR A 128 19.99 13.29 -14.19
C THR A 128 21.37 12.75 -13.82
N LYS A 129 22.01 13.32 -12.82
CA LYS A 129 23.33 12.89 -12.32
C LYS A 129 23.25 12.13 -11.00
N ASP A 130 22.08 11.99 -10.43
CA ASP A 130 21.90 11.38 -9.15
C ASP A 130 21.95 9.84 -9.25
N LYS A 131 22.44 9.24 -8.19
CA LYS A 131 22.35 7.81 -7.97
C LYS A 131 21.05 7.53 -7.23
N VAL A 132 20.25 6.64 -7.80
CA VAL A 132 19.03 6.15 -7.15
C VAL A 132 19.30 4.80 -6.53
N THR A 133 18.94 4.62 -5.28
CA THR A 133 19.00 3.33 -4.60
C THR A 133 17.58 2.92 -4.22
N PHE A 134 17.13 1.80 -4.76
CA PHE A 134 15.87 1.18 -4.38
C PHE A 134 16.13 0.00 -3.45
N THR A 135 15.45 -0.02 -2.30
CA THR A 135 15.53 -1.13 -1.35
C THR A 135 14.12 -1.61 -1.02
N LEU A 136 14.00 -2.91 -0.79
CA LEU A 136 12.76 -3.54 -0.37
C LEU A 136 13.05 -4.43 0.84
N ALA A 137 12.32 -4.24 1.93
CA ALA A 137 12.50 -5.03 3.15
C ALA A 137 11.54 -6.23 3.20
N LYS A 138 10.28 -6.03 2.79
CA LYS A 138 9.26 -7.07 2.75
C LYS A 138 8.18 -6.74 1.72
N PHE A 139 7.37 -7.72 1.38
CA PHE A 139 6.17 -7.56 0.57
C PHE A 139 5.07 -8.49 1.08
N LEU A 140 3.84 -8.18 0.73
CA LEU A 140 2.65 -9.00 1.00
C LEU A 140 2.17 -9.65 -0.28
N SER A 141 1.49 -10.78 -0.16
CA SER A 141 0.75 -11.45 -1.23
C SER A 141 -0.42 -12.23 -0.65
N GLY A 142 -1.35 -12.63 -1.51
CA GLY A 142 -2.58 -13.30 -1.06
C GLY A 142 -3.57 -12.34 -0.41
N LYS A 143 -3.56 -11.06 -0.82
CA LYS A 143 -4.51 -10.06 -0.36
C LYS A 143 -5.93 -10.47 -0.72
N GLN A 144 -6.85 -10.25 0.21
CA GLN A 144 -8.28 -10.46 0.02
C GLN A 144 -9.00 -9.12 0.14
N GLU A 145 -9.78 -8.78 -0.87
CA GLU A 145 -10.64 -7.60 -0.85
C GLU A 145 -12.10 -8.03 -0.72
N LEU A 146 -12.79 -7.45 0.25
CA LEU A 146 -14.20 -7.68 0.49
C LEU A 146 -14.94 -6.35 0.27
N GLU A 147 -15.44 -6.17 -0.93
CA GLU A 147 -16.23 -4.98 -1.26
C GLU A 147 -17.69 -5.15 -0.82
N ASN A 148 -18.27 -4.08 -0.27
CA ASN A 148 -19.68 -4.01 0.12
C ASN A 148 -20.12 -5.14 1.07
N TYR A 149 -19.21 -5.62 1.92
CA TYR A 149 -19.54 -6.60 2.93
C TYR A 149 -20.51 -6.02 3.97
N VAL A 150 -21.70 -6.61 4.05
CA VAL A 150 -22.70 -6.18 5.03
C VAL A 150 -22.41 -6.83 6.37
N VAL A 151 -22.11 -6.02 7.38
CA VAL A 151 -21.93 -6.50 8.75
C VAL A 151 -23.33 -6.84 9.34
N PRO A 152 -23.66 -8.11 9.53
CA PRO A 152 -24.97 -8.50 10.00
C PRO A 152 -25.17 -8.03 11.45
N HIS A 153 -26.37 -7.52 11.74
CA HIS A 153 -26.79 -7.17 13.11
C HIS A 153 -25.95 -6.14 13.86
N ALA A 154 -25.03 -5.42 13.18
CA ALA A 154 -24.19 -4.43 13.87
C ALA A 154 -25.00 -3.31 14.53
N LEU A 155 -26.07 -2.85 13.88
CA LEU A 155 -26.94 -1.81 14.44
C LEU A 155 -27.86 -2.34 15.54
N ASP A 156 -28.23 -3.61 15.50
CA ASP A 156 -29.06 -4.24 16.54
C ASP A 156 -28.29 -4.31 17.88
N ALA A 157 -26.97 -4.41 17.80
CA ALA A 157 -26.07 -4.40 18.97
C ALA A 157 -25.73 -2.99 19.46
N ALA A 158 -26.20 -1.92 18.79
CA ALA A 158 -25.89 -0.54 19.16
C ALA A 158 -26.50 -0.18 20.52
N LEU A 159 -25.64 0.06 21.50
CA LEU A 159 -26.04 0.40 22.85
C LEU A 159 -26.43 1.87 22.97
N LYS A 160 -27.59 2.15 23.57
CA LYS A 160 -28.03 3.53 23.87
C LYS A 160 -27.13 4.22 24.92
N THR A 161 -26.59 3.45 25.84
CA THR A 161 -25.71 3.89 26.93
C THR A 161 -24.50 2.95 27.01
N PRO A 162 -23.56 3.02 26.07
CA PRO A 162 -22.38 2.16 26.06
C PRO A 162 -21.42 2.56 27.19
N GLN A 163 -20.56 1.62 27.58
CA GLN A 163 -19.40 1.96 28.38
C GLN A 163 -18.41 2.78 27.53
N THR A 164 -17.89 3.84 28.10
CA THR A 164 -16.93 4.71 27.45
C THR A 164 -15.66 4.86 28.26
N ILE A 165 -14.59 5.21 27.58
CA ILE A 165 -13.31 5.59 28.19
C ILE A 165 -12.84 6.91 27.61
N LYS A 166 -11.92 7.56 28.32
CA LYS A 166 -11.15 8.69 27.81
C LYS A 166 -9.90 8.16 27.13
N LYS A 167 -9.63 8.61 25.92
CA LYS A 167 -8.45 8.22 25.15
C LYS A 167 -7.86 9.45 24.49
N GLU A 168 -6.55 9.61 24.62
CA GLU A 168 -5.79 10.57 23.83
C GLU A 168 -5.67 10.05 22.39
N ILE A 169 -6.09 10.86 21.43
CA ILE A 169 -5.96 10.56 20.02
C ILE A 169 -4.89 11.51 19.47
N ASN A 170 -3.82 10.93 18.96
CA ASN A 170 -2.72 11.66 18.35
C ASN A 170 -2.68 11.32 16.86
N GLY A 171 -3.07 12.28 16.07
CA GLY A 171 -3.03 12.17 14.62
C GLY A 171 -4.36 11.76 14.01
N GLY A 172 -4.67 12.39 12.93
CA GLY A 172 -5.71 12.09 11.97
C GLY A 172 -5.19 12.49 10.61
N GLY A 173 -5.70 11.86 9.56
CA GLY A 173 -5.39 12.23 8.18
C GLY A 173 -6.46 13.14 7.58
N GLY A 174 -6.09 13.88 6.52
CA GLY A 174 -7.02 14.70 5.76
C GLY A 174 -7.33 16.07 6.37
N ASP A 175 -8.38 16.70 5.84
CA ASP A 175 -8.76 18.09 6.17
C ASP A 175 -9.24 18.24 7.63
N ASP A 176 -9.62 17.16 8.28
CA ASP A 176 -10.16 17.14 9.64
C ASP A 176 -9.15 16.72 10.71
N ALA A 177 -7.87 16.60 10.36
CA ALA A 177 -6.81 16.10 11.26
C ALA A 177 -6.80 16.83 12.63
N GLY A 178 -7.04 18.13 12.65
CA GLY A 178 -7.07 18.92 13.87
C GLY A 178 -8.29 18.70 14.77
N LEU A 179 -9.36 18.06 14.28
CA LEU A 179 -10.56 17.76 15.05
C LEU A 179 -10.41 16.57 16.00
N PHE A 180 -9.37 15.75 15.76
CA PHE A 180 -9.16 14.48 16.48
C PHE A 180 -7.95 14.50 17.40
N GLU A 181 -7.25 15.61 17.53
CA GLU A 181 -6.15 15.72 18.49
C GLU A 181 -6.70 15.97 19.92
N GLY A 182 -6.12 15.27 20.88
CA GLY A 182 -6.42 15.45 22.30
C GLY A 182 -7.26 14.34 22.93
N GLU A 183 -7.82 14.63 24.11
CA GLU A 183 -8.60 13.67 24.87
C GLU A 183 -10.05 13.59 24.40
N HIS A 184 -10.44 12.42 23.89
CA HIS A 184 -11.79 12.13 23.43
C HIS A 184 -12.48 11.06 24.26
N THR A 185 -13.82 11.16 24.33
CA THR A 185 -14.65 10.08 24.88
C THR A 185 -14.94 9.09 23.74
N VAL A 186 -14.46 7.87 23.88
CA VAL A 186 -14.66 6.79 22.89
C VAL A 186 -15.36 5.60 23.53
N LEU A 187 -15.89 4.71 22.70
CA LEU A 187 -16.43 3.44 23.19
C LEU A 187 -15.32 2.65 23.89
N ARG A 188 -15.67 1.96 24.98
CA ARG A 188 -14.76 1.01 25.60
C ARG A 188 -14.72 -0.24 24.70
N PRO A 189 -13.53 -0.62 24.16
CA PRO A 189 -13.44 -1.79 23.31
C PRO A 189 -13.82 -3.07 24.03
N ASP A 190 -14.59 -3.94 23.38
CA ASP A 190 -14.80 -5.31 23.83
C ASP A 190 -13.91 -6.26 23.01
N GLU A 191 -12.69 -6.41 23.44
CA GLU A 191 -11.69 -7.27 22.79
C GLU A 191 -11.96 -8.77 22.99
N ASN A 192 -12.81 -9.12 23.97
CA ASN A 192 -13.12 -10.50 24.30
C ASN A 192 -14.33 -11.06 23.55
N ASN A 193 -15.14 -10.18 22.99
CA ASN A 193 -16.33 -10.54 22.22
C ASN A 193 -16.43 -9.65 20.98
N PRO A 194 -15.53 -9.81 20.01
CA PRO A 194 -15.57 -9.04 18.79
C PRO A 194 -16.87 -9.30 18.03
N MET A 195 -17.54 -8.25 17.58
CA MET A 195 -18.83 -8.34 16.89
C MET A 195 -18.72 -8.96 15.50
N LEU A 196 -17.53 -8.97 14.91
CA LEU A 196 -17.23 -9.56 13.62
C LEU A 196 -16.11 -10.58 13.79
N GLN A 197 -16.38 -11.84 13.48
CA GLN A 197 -15.40 -12.93 13.58
C GLN A 197 -15.08 -13.57 12.22
N GLU A 198 -15.84 -13.23 11.19
CA GLU A 198 -15.71 -13.85 9.87
C GLU A 198 -14.50 -13.32 9.07
N ILE A 199 -14.00 -12.12 9.42
CA ILE A 199 -12.87 -11.49 8.74
C ILE A 199 -11.66 -11.52 9.66
N SER A 200 -10.65 -12.29 9.26
CA SER A 200 -9.42 -12.41 10.04
C SER A 200 -8.68 -11.08 10.11
N GLY A 201 -8.33 -10.67 11.33
CA GLY A 201 -7.52 -9.47 11.59
C GLY A 201 -8.29 -8.15 11.62
N ILE A 202 -9.61 -8.17 11.41
CA ILE A 202 -10.47 -6.99 11.55
C ILE A 202 -11.62 -7.34 12.49
N ASP A 203 -11.72 -6.61 13.59
CA ASP A 203 -12.75 -6.81 14.61
C ASP A 203 -13.58 -5.56 14.81
N PHE A 204 -14.90 -5.69 14.93
CA PHE A 204 -15.75 -4.65 15.49
C PHE A 204 -15.74 -4.75 17.01
N THR A 205 -15.15 -3.78 17.67
CA THR A 205 -14.98 -3.80 19.13
C THR A 205 -16.07 -3.04 19.88
N GLY A 206 -16.91 -2.31 19.16
CA GLY A 206 -18.04 -1.60 19.77
C GLY A 206 -18.93 -0.87 18.78
N VAL A 207 -20.23 -0.83 19.09
CA VAL A 207 -21.22 0.03 18.43
C VAL A 207 -22.12 0.64 19.49
N GLY A 208 -22.33 1.96 19.45
CA GLY A 208 -23.18 2.61 20.45
C GLY A 208 -23.28 4.11 20.27
N TYR A 209 -24.12 4.74 21.08
CA TYR A 209 -24.39 6.17 20.99
C TYR A 209 -23.61 6.95 22.05
N ILE A 210 -22.82 7.93 21.62
CA ILE A 210 -22.12 8.90 22.45
C ILE A 210 -22.58 10.30 22.05
N GLY A 211 -23.13 11.05 23.00
CA GLY A 211 -23.63 12.41 22.71
C GLY A 211 -24.74 12.46 21.64
N GLY A 212 -25.49 11.37 21.47
CA GLY A 212 -26.55 11.27 20.49
C GLY A 212 -26.09 10.86 19.09
N LYS A 213 -24.81 10.70 18.85
CA LYS A 213 -24.22 10.22 17.60
C LYS A 213 -23.90 8.74 17.68
N LEU A 214 -24.10 8.01 16.58
CA LEU A 214 -23.70 6.61 16.49
C LEU A 214 -22.19 6.52 16.25
N HIS A 215 -21.53 5.74 17.08
CA HIS A 215 -20.12 5.41 16.96
C HIS A 215 -19.98 3.94 16.62
N VAL A 216 -19.14 3.65 15.64
CA VAL A 216 -18.67 2.29 15.29
C VAL A 216 -17.17 2.25 15.52
N GLN A 217 -16.71 1.25 16.25
CA GLN A 217 -15.31 1.10 16.58
C GLN A 217 -14.78 -0.22 16.03
N MET A 218 -13.64 -0.14 15.40
CA MET A 218 -12.92 -1.29 14.86
C MET A 218 -11.51 -1.40 15.44
N ALA A 219 -10.98 -2.60 15.45
CA ALA A 219 -9.57 -2.88 15.68
C ALA A 219 -9.01 -3.66 14.50
N MET A 220 -7.90 -3.19 13.96
CA MET A 220 -7.11 -3.89 12.96
C MET A 220 -5.91 -4.51 13.66
N ARG A 221 -5.83 -5.85 13.61
CA ARG A 221 -4.75 -6.60 14.26
C ARG A 221 -3.60 -6.77 13.30
N ASP A 222 -2.39 -6.68 13.84
CA ASP A 222 -1.16 -6.96 13.11
C ASP A 222 -1.03 -6.14 11.81
N PHE A 223 -1.61 -4.95 11.76
CA PHE A 223 -1.68 -4.13 10.53
C PHE A 223 -0.29 -3.82 9.95
N LEU A 224 0.75 -3.71 10.79
CA LEU A 224 2.14 -3.54 10.34
C LEU A 224 2.73 -4.79 9.65
N GLU A 225 2.07 -5.93 9.81
CA GLU A 225 2.51 -7.20 9.23
C GLU A 225 1.57 -7.71 8.13
N THR A 226 0.33 -7.25 8.12
CA THR A 226 -0.72 -7.77 7.24
C THR A 226 -1.34 -6.74 6.34
N ASP A 227 -1.12 -5.45 6.60
CA ASP A 227 -1.80 -4.33 5.94
C ASP A 227 -3.33 -4.43 6.03
N ASN A 228 -3.85 -5.03 7.10
CA ASN A 228 -5.29 -5.10 7.33
C ASN A 228 -5.86 -3.70 7.54
N HIS A 229 -6.79 -3.30 6.71
CA HIS A 229 -7.54 -2.05 6.85
C HIS A 229 -8.97 -2.22 6.34
N ALA A 230 -9.86 -1.35 6.77
CA ALA A 230 -11.24 -1.36 6.34
C ALA A 230 -11.85 0.03 6.47
N ASP A 231 -12.69 0.36 5.50
CA ASP A 231 -13.60 1.49 5.56
C ASP A 231 -14.99 1.01 5.94
N VAL A 232 -15.67 1.78 6.80
CA VAL A 232 -17.05 1.48 7.20
C VAL A 232 -17.95 2.66 6.88
N TRP A 233 -19.10 2.35 6.33
CA TRP A 233 -20.14 3.36 6.12
C TRP A 233 -21.51 2.78 6.46
N LEU A 234 -22.46 3.67 6.68
CA LEU A 234 -23.88 3.34 6.84
C LEU A 234 -24.62 3.59 5.53
N THR A 235 -25.65 2.79 5.29
CA THR A 235 -26.62 3.04 4.23
C THR A 235 -28.01 3.23 4.81
N ASP A 236 -28.81 4.04 4.14
CA ASP A 236 -30.25 4.14 4.42
C ASP A 236 -31.00 2.90 3.92
N ALA A 237 -32.31 2.86 4.14
CA ALA A 237 -33.16 1.75 3.70
C ALA A 237 -33.23 1.58 2.17
N ASN A 238 -32.80 2.58 1.39
CA ASN A 238 -32.73 2.56 -0.07
C ASN A 238 -31.33 2.18 -0.58
N GLY A 239 -30.36 1.97 0.31
CA GLY A 239 -28.98 1.67 0.00
C GLY A 239 -28.11 2.90 -0.28
N ALA A 240 -28.61 4.12 -0.06
CA ALA A 240 -27.80 5.32 -0.21
C ALA A 240 -26.86 5.50 0.99
N LYS A 241 -25.60 5.85 0.71
CA LYS A 241 -24.60 6.10 1.75
C LYS A 241 -25.01 7.30 2.61
N ILE A 242 -24.97 7.12 3.92
CA ILE A 242 -25.20 8.18 4.90
C ILE A 242 -23.86 8.87 5.15
N GLU A 243 -23.86 10.20 5.07
CA GLU A 243 -22.68 10.99 5.41
C GLU A 243 -22.30 10.77 6.89
N THR A 244 -21.02 10.59 7.13
CA THR A 244 -20.43 10.50 8.47
C THR A 244 -19.77 11.80 8.82
N ASP A 245 -19.78 12.16 10.11
CA ASP A 245 -19.08 13.36 10.57
C ASP A 245 -17.55 13.17 10.48
N TYR A 246 -17.10 11.92 10.56
CA TYR A 246 -15.69 11.51 10.43
C TYR A 246 -15.57 9.99 10.22
N SER A 247 -14.46 9.55 9.72
CA SER A 247 -14.09 8.14 9.56
C SER A 247 -12.62 7.90 9.98
#